data_7fdf7b1575ff7b6da9dbc54dc66caaa8
#
_entry.id   7fdf7b1575ff7b6da9dbc54dc66caaa8
#
_cell.length_a   1.000
_cell.length_b   1.000
_cell.length_c   1.000
_cell.angle_alpha   90.00
_cell.angle_beta   90.00
_cell.angle_gamma   90.00
#
_symmetry.space_group_name_H-M   'P 1'
#
loop_
_entity.id
_entity.type
_entity.pdbx_description
1 polymer ?
#
loop_
_entity_poly.entity_id
_entity_poly.type
_entity_poly.pdbx_seq_one_letter_code
_entity_poly.pdbx_strand_id
1 'polypeptide(L)'
;GTASVLVFVKGKGIVLQEPSVVAIDKNSNEILAVGQEARRMLGRTPGNIIAIRPLKDGVISDYDVTEKMLRYFINKTVGNRWIFKPKIIVCVPSGVTEVEKRAVIDATNEAGAKVTYLIEEPIAAAIGAGLDISQPNGHMIVDIGGGTSDIAVISLGGIVVNNSTKTAGDRFDEAIIRYMRKKHNIMIGERTAEEMKIKIGGAYKREEEVYMNVRGRNLVSGLPVNIEIGSHEMVEALEESVSAIADVVHSVLERTPPELAADIADQGIIMTGGGALLWGFDQLIATRTGIPVRVAEDAVSCVAKGTGNALDSLHLLDGKGKKARGRR
;
A
#
# COMPACT_ATOMS: atom_id res chain seq x y z
N GLY A 1 -1.81 2.23 -5.65
CA GLY A 1 -0.93 2.25 -4.47
C GLY A 1 0.55 2.21 -4.83
N THR A 2 1.42 2.46 -3.85
CA THR A 2 2.88 2.57 -4.04
C THR A 2 3.50 1.29 -4.62
N ALA A 3 3.15 0.13 -4.11
CA ALA A 3 3.70 -1.16 -4.56
C ALA A 3 2.97 -1.71 -5.78
N SER A 4 1.64 -1.61 -5.81
CA SER A 4 0.79 -2.18 -6.86
C SER A 4 -0.39 -1.28 -7.17
N VAL A 5 -0.79 -1.23 -8.44
CA VAL A 5 -2.05 -0.65 -8.90
C VAL A 5 -3.08 -1.76 -9.04
N LEU A 6 -4.20 -1.62 -8.34
CA LEU A 6 -5.38 -2.45 -8.51
C LEU A 6 -6.49 -1.60 -9.13
N VAL A 7 -7.16 -2.12 -10.14
CA VAL A 7 -8.27 -1.43 -10.80
C VAL A 7 -9.54 -2.25 -10.67
N PHE A 8 -10.53 -1.64 -10.03
CA PHE A 8 -11.88 -2.17 -9.93
C PHE A 8 -12.77 -1.50 -10.98
N VAL A 9 -13.53 -2.29 -11.72
CA VAL A 9 -14.54 -1.78 -12.68
C VAL A 9 -15.94 -2.18 -12.19
N LYS A 10 -16.84 -1.21 -12.09
CA LYS A 10 -18.22 -1.44 -11.67
C LYS A 10 -18.87 -2.53 -12.52
N GLY A 11 -19.43 -3.54 -11.85
CA GLY A 11 -20.06 -4.69 -12.50
C GLY A 11 -19.10 -5.79 -12.98
N LYS A 12 -17.76 -5.58 -12.86
CA LYS A 12 -16.75 -6.58 -13.24
C LYS A 12 -15.81 -6.98 -12.10
N GLY A 13 -15.80 -6.20 -11.00
CA GLY A 13 -14.86 -6.41 -9.90
C GLY A 13 -13.44 -5.92 -10.23
N ILE A 14 -12.42 -6.52 -9.58
CA ILE A 14 -11.01 -6.22 -9.84
C ILE A 14 -10.60 -6.84 -11.17
N VAL A 15 -10.27 -6.01 -12.14
CA VAL A 15 -9.92 -6.41 -13.52
C VAL A 15 -8.43 -6.30 -13.82
N LEU A 16 -7.66 -5.64 -12.93
CA LEU A 16 -6.22 -5.46 -13.09
C LEU A 16 -5.54 -5.40 -11.73
N GLN A 17 -4.41 -6.11 -11.64
CA GLN A 17 -3.47 -6.01 -10.52
C GLN A 17 -2.06 -6.07 -11.10
N GLU A 18 -1.34 -4.95 -11.05
CA GLU A 18 -0.01 -4.81 -11.66
C GLU A 18 0.92 -4.03 -10.71
N PRO A 19 2.22 -4.33 -10.69
CA PRO A 19 3.19 -3.52 -9.97
C PRO A 19 3.22 -2.06 -10.43
N SER A 20 3.41 -1.13 -9.49
CA SER A 20 3.59 0.30 -9.78
C SER A 20 5.03 0.58 -10.23
N VAL A 21 5.43 0.00 -11.36
CA VAL A 21 6.78 0.11 -11.92
C VAL A 21 6.69 0.50 -13.38
N VAL A 22 7.58 1.38 -13.82
CA VAL A 22 7.70 1.84 -15.21
C VAL A 22 9.16 1.76 -15.64
N ALA A 23 9.43 1.20 -16.81
CA ALA A 23 10.73 1.23 -17.46
C ALA A 23 10.74 2.30 -18.55
N ILE A 24 11.72 3.20 -18.51
CA ILE A 24 11.87 4.31 -19.44
C ILE A 24 13.26 4.32 -20.05
N ASP A 25 13.34 4.76 -21.31
CA ASP A 25 14.61 5.14 -21.94
C ASP A 25 15.01 6.55 -21.46
N LYS A 26 16.21 6.68 -20.94
CA LYS A 26 16.72 7.96 -20.39
C LYS A 26 16.92 9.04 -21.44
N ASN A 27 17.18 8.65 -22.67
CA ASN A 27 17.50 9.59 -23.75
C ASN A 27 16.25 10.18 -24.40
N SER A 28 15.25 9.32 -24.66
CA SER A 28 14.00 9.72 -25.30
C SER A 28 12.87 10.02 -24.31
N ASN A 29 13.03 9.63 -23.04
CA ASN A 29 11.97 9.67 -22.01
C ASN A 29 10.71 8.89 -22.40
N GLU A 30 10.87 7.90 -23.27
CA GLU A 30 9.79 7.03 -23.71
C GLU A 30 9.58 5.87 -22.75
N ILE A 31 8.32 5.47 -22.58
CA ILE A 31 7.97 4.29 -21.79
C ILE A 31 8.23 3.03 -22.63
N LEU A 32 9.07 2.15 -22.08
CA LEU A 32 9.39 0.86 -22.68
C LEU A 32 8.51 -0.27 -22.13
N ALA A 33 8.18 -0.21 -20.84
CA ALA A 33 7.35 -1.20 -20.20
C ALA A 33 6.65 -0.62 -18.95
N VAL A 34 5.51 -1.20 -18.58
CA VAL A 34 4.73 -0.84 -17.37
C VAL A 34 4.32 -2.11 -16.65
N GLY A 35 4.24 -2.04 -15.31
CA GLY A 35 3.71 -3.12 -14.49
C GLY A 35 4.66 -4.30 -14.38
N GLN A 36 4.14 -5.51 -14.58
CA GLN A 36 4.90 -6.75 -14.40
C GLN A 36 6.12 -6.86 -15.32
N GLU A 37 6.01 -6.33 -16.52
CA GLU A 37 7.11 -6.31 -17.50
C GLU A 37 8.26 -5.41 -17.02
N ALA A 38 7.93 -4.18 -16.58
CA ALA A 38 8.90 -3.26 -16.01
C ALA A 38 9.53 -3.80 -14.71
N ARG A 39 8.75 -4.49 -13.87
CA ARG A 39 9.26 -5.12 -12.64
C ARG A 39 10.34 -6.17 -12.92
N ARG A 40 10.23 -6.93 -14.01
CA ARG A 40 11.27 -7.89 -14.41
C ARG A 40 12.58 -7.22 -14.77
N MET A 41 12.55 -5.94 -15.13
CA MET A 41 13.70 -5.13 -15.53
C MET A 41 14.41 -4.47 -14.34
N LEU A 42 13.78 -4.38 -13.15
CA LEU A 42 14.39 -3.80 -11.95
C LEU A 42 15.74 -4.46 -11.64
N GLY A 43 16.79 -3.63 -11.51
CA GLY A 43 18.16 -4.07 -11.20
C GLY A 43 18.86 -4.86 -12.33
N ARG A 44 18.29 -4.86 -13.56
CA ARG A 44 18.80 -5.63 -14.71
C ARG A 44 18.90 -4.81 -16.00
N THR A 45 18.71 -3.49 -15.91
CA THR A 45 18.71 -2.61 -17.08
C THR A 45 20.12 -2.14 -17.45
N PRO A 46 20.42 -2.00 -18.74
CA PRO A 46 21.63 -1.30 -19.20
C PRO A 46 21.56 0.20 -18.83
N GLY A 47 22.66 0.93 -18.96
CA GLY A 47 22.77 2.29 -18.46
C GLY A 47 21.82 3.34 -19.06
N ASN A 48 21.27 3.07 -20.24
CA ASN A 48 20.31 3.92 -20.94
C ASN A 48 18.84 3.64 -20.58
N ILE A 49 18.55 2.56 -19.85
CA ILE A 49 17.20 2.19 -19.42
C ILE A 49 17.14 2.25 -17.89
N ILE A 50 16.10 2.85 -17.34
CA ILE A 50 15.80 2.81 -15.91
C ILE A 50 14.41 2.24 -15.68
N ALA A 51 14.31 1.37 -14.68
CA ALA A 51 13.03 0.94 -14.13
C ALA A 51 12.85 1.65 -12.79
N ILE A 52 11.76 2.41 -12.67
CA ILE A 52 11.47 3.27 -11.51
C ILE A 52 10.07 2.99 -10.96
N ARG A 53 9.89 3.33 -9.69
CA ARG A 53 8.57 3.42 -9.03
C ARG A 53 8.16 4.88 -8.99
N PRO A 54 7.17 5.31 -9.78
CA PRO A 54 6.77 6.72 -9.86
C PRO A 54 5.96 7.19 -8.64
N LEU A 55 5.51 6.24 -7.81
CA LEU A 55 4.88 6.49 -6.51
C LEU A 55 5.84 6.05 -5.40
N LYS A 56 6.03 6.90 -4.40
CA LYS A 56 6.88 6.62 -3.24
C LYS A 56 6.23 7.16 -1.98
N ASP A 57 6.31 6.39 -0.89
CA ASP A 57 5.76 6.79 0.42
C ASP A 57 4.29 7.29 0.32
N GLY A 58 3.47 6.64 -0.51
CA GLY A 58 2.06 6.97 -0.71
C GLY A 58 1.76 8.15 -1.63
N VAL A 59 2.77 8.84 -2.17
CA VAL A 59 2.60 10.06 -2.97
C VAL A 59 3.27 9.96 -4.35
N ILE A 60 2.91 10.88 -5.25
CA ILE A 60 3.53 10.99 -6.56
C ILE A 60 4.96 11.53 -6.40
N SER A 61 5.93 10.72 -6.81
CA SER A 61 7.35 11.07 -6.81
C SER A 61 7.81 11.60 -8.17
N ASP A 62 7.19 11.12 -9.26
CA ASP A 62 7.41 11.56 -10.62
C ASP A 62 6.04 11.74 -11.31
N TYR A 63 5.68 12.99 -11.59
CA TYR A 63 4.36 13.32 -12.12
C TYR A 63 4.14 12.80 -13.53
N ASP A 64 5.08 13.04 -14.44
CA ASP A 64 4.95 12.69 -15.85
C ASP A 64 4.89 11.17 -16.05
N VAL A 65 5.74 10.44 -15.32
CA VAL A 65 5.75 8.98 -15.37
C VAL A 65 4.49 8.39 -14.72
N THR A 66 4.00 9.01 -13.64
CA THR A 66 2.73 8.59 -12.99
C THR A 66 1.55 8.79 -13.95
N GLU A 67 1.44 9.95 -14.60
CA GLU A 67 0.38 10.23 -15.56
C GLU A 67 0.38 9.20 -16.69
N LYS A 68 1.53 8.94 -17.29
CA LYS A 68 1.69 7.94 -18.35
C LYS A 68 1.36 6.53 -17.89
N MET A 69 1.75 6.15 -16.67
CA MET A 69 1.40 4.86 -16.06
C MET A 69 -0.11 4.73 -15.86
N LEU A 70 -0.77 5.76 -15.32
CA LEU A 70 -2.23 5.79 -15.13
C LEU A 70 -2.96 5.68 -16.47
N ARG A 71 -2.51 6.41 -17.49
CA ARG A 71 -3.05 6.35 -18.85
C ARG A 71 -2.96 4.95 -19.43
N TYR A 72 -1.82 4.29 -19.25
CA TYR A 72 -1.65 2.90 -19.68
C TYR A 72 -2.68 1.97 -19.02
N PHE A 73 -2.85 2.05 -17.69
CA PHE A 73 -3.78 1.20 -16.96
C PHE A 73 -5.25 1.52 -17.28
N ILE A 74 -5.61 2.80 -17.44
CA ILE A 74 -6.96 3.21 -17.85
C ILE A 74 -7.26 2.64 -19.24
N ASN A 75 -6.37 2.78 -20.21
CA ASN A 75 -6.56 2.27 -21.55
C ASN A 75 -6.67 0.73 -21.57
N LYS A 76 -5.85 0.05 -20.76
CA LYS A 76 -5.86 -1.42 -20.65
C LYS A 76 -7.17 -1.96 -20.08
N THR A 77 -7.83 -1.21 -19.20
CA THR A 77 -9.04 -1.66 -18.48
C THR A 77 -10.33 -1.22 -19.13
N VAL A 78 -10.40 0.00 -19.65
CA VAL A 78 -11.62 0.61 -20.22
C VAL A 78 -11.60 0.62 -21.75
N GLY A 79 -10.42 0.39 -22.34
CA GLY A 79 -10.18 0.49 -23.78
C GLY A 79 -10.01 1.95 -24.24
N ASN A 80 -9.50 2.11 -25.47
CA ASN A 80 -9.18 3.42 -26.06
C ASN A 80 -10.45 4.09 -26.59
N ARG A 81 -11.45 4.33 -25.73
CA ARG A 81 -12.72 4.95 -26.09
C ARG A 81 -12.67 6.45 -25.88
N TRP A 82 -12.22 7.18 -26.86
CA TRP A 82 -12.19 8.65 -26.89
C TRP A 82 -13.55 9.33 -26.61
N ILE A 83 -14.66 8.62 -26.82
CA ILE A 83 -16.02 9.19 -26.75
C ILE A 83 -16.57 9.17 -25.32
N PHE A 84 -16.20 8.20 -24.48
CA PHE A 84 -16.73 8.07 -23.11
C PHE A 84 -15.60 7.95 -22.10
N LYS A 85 -15.14 9.11 -21.60
CA LYS A 85 -14.17 9.14 -20.52
C LYS A 85 -14.78 8.63 -19.21
N PRO A 86 -14.11 7.75 -18.45
CA PRO A 86 -14.63 7.21 -17.20
C PRO A 86 -14.63 8.25 -16.07
N LYS A 87 -15.55 8.10 -15.11
CA LYS A 87 -15.39 8.67 -13.77
C LYS A 87 -14.52 7.73 -12.95
N ILE A 88 -13.53 8.25 -12.24
CA ILE A 88 -12.57 7.45 -11.49
C ILE A 88 -12.57 7.89 -10.02
N ILE A 89 -12.57 6.92 -9.11
CA ILE A 89 -12.24 7.15 -7.70
C ILE A 89 -10.80 6.67 -7.49
N VAL A 90 -9.98 7.49 -6.86
CA VAL A 90 -8.62 7.14 -6.46
C VAL A 90 -8.54 7.18 -4.94
N CYS A 91 -8.00 6.11 -4.33
CA CYS A 91 -7.70 6.11 -2.91
C CYS A 91 -6.37 6.82 -2.65
N VAL A 92 -6.31 7.54 -1.54
CA VAL A 92 -5.13 8.26 -1.07
C VAL A 92 -4.91 8.02 0.42
N PRO A 93 -3.67 7.99 0.91
CA PRO A 93 -3.40 7.89 2.34
C PRO A 93 -4.08 9.02 3.13
N SER A 94 -4.40 8.76 4.38
CA SER A 94 -5.09 9.76 5.23
C SER A 94 -4.24 10.98 5.58
N GLY A 95 -2.91 10.84 5.50
CA GLY A 95 -1.93 11.90 5.82
C GLY A 95 -1.51 12.80 4.66
N VAL A 96 -2.11 12.68 3.47
CA VAL A 96 -1.72 13.47 2.29
C VAL A 96 -2.17 14.92 2.38
N THR A 97 -1.32 15.82 1.90
CA THR A 97 -1.60 17.25 1.83
C THR A 97 -2.58 17.60 0.70
N GLU A 98 -3.20 18.78 0.76
CA GLU A 98 -4.09 19.25 -0.31
C GLU A 98 -3.37 19.42 -1.66
N VAL A 99 -2.06 19.72 -1.65
CA VAL A 99 -1.24 19.79 -2.86
C VAL A 99 -1.07 18.41 -3.48
N GLU A 100 -0.78 17.39 -2.68
CA GLU A 100 -0.65 16.01 -3.12
C GLU A 100 -1.99 15.44 -3.63
N LYS A 101 -3.10 15.73 -2.94
CA LYS A 101 -4.45 15.38 -3.41
C LYS A 101 -4.73 15.98 -4.79
N ARG A 102 -4.38 17.27 -4.97
CA ARG A 102 -4.57 17.94 -6.24
C ARG A 102 -3.70 17.32 -7.35
N ALA A 103 -2.45 16.98 -7.06
CA ALA A 103 -1.57 16.30 -8.01
C ALA A 103 -2.16 14.96 -8.49
N VAL A 104 -2.78 14.18 -7.58
CA VAL A 104 -3.45 12.93 -7.95
C VAL A 104 -4.66 13.18 -8.85
N ILE A 105 -5.47 14.20 -8.55
CA ILE A 105 -6.64 14.57 -9.38
C ILE A 105 -6.19 14.99 -10.77
N ASP A 106 -5.19 15.87 -10.85
CA ASP A 106 -4.70 16.43 -12.11
C ASP A 106 -4.07 15.32 -12.97
N ALA A 107 -3.18 14.49 -12.42
CA ALA A 107 -2.57 13.37 -13.13
C ALA A 107 -3.60 12.35 -13.64
N THR A 108 -4.65 12.06 -12.84
CA THR A 108 -5.69 11.11 -13.25
C THR A 108 -6.60 11.70 -14.35
N ASN A 109 -6.92 12.99 -14.27
CA ASN A 109 -7.70 13.68 -15.31
C ASN A 109 -6.93 13.77 -16.63
N GLU A 110 -5.63 14.10 -16.59
CA GLU A 110 -4.74 14.14 -17.75
C GLU A 110 -4.56 12.73 -18.36
N ALA A 111 -4.51 11.70 -17.51
CA ALA A 111 -4.45 10.30 -17.95
C ALA A 111 -5.72 9.81 -18.66
N GLY A 112 -6.82 10.60 -18.65
CA GLY A 112 -8.03 10.33 -19.42
C GLY A 112 -9.31 10.18 -18.63
N ALA A 113 -9.34 10.46 -17.34
CA ALA A 113 -10.57 10.51 -16.56
C ALA A 113 -11.44 11.71 -16.98
N LYS A 114 -12.77 11.55 -16.91
CA LYS A 114 -13.74 12.65 -17.05
C LYS A 114 -13.82 13.48 -15.77
N VAL A 115 -13.83 12.80 -14.64
CA VAL A 115 -13.89 13.36 -13.30
C VAL A 115 -13.16 12.39 -12.37
N THR A 116 -12.29 12.93 -11.52
CA THR A 116 -11.61 12.17 -10.47
C THR A 116 -12.17 12.54 -9.11
N TYR A 117 -12.53 11.53 -8.34
CA TYR A 117 -12.90 11.62 -6.92
C TYR A 117 -11.80 11.01 -6.07
N LEU A 118 -11.66 11.46 -4.85
CA LEU A 118 -10.75 10.88 -3.87
C LEU A 118 -11.52 10.23 -2.74
N ILE A 119 -10.97 9.13 -2.24
CA ILE A 119 -11.40 8.46 -1.00
C ILE A 119 -10.15 8.17 -0.16
N GLU A 120 -10.24 8.31 1.15
CA GLU A 120 -9.14 7.98 2.05
C GLU A 120 -8.98 6.46 2.18
N GLU A 121 -7.74 5.97 2.13
CA GLU A 121 -7.42 4.53 2.17
C GLU A 121 -8.06 3.81 3.35
N PRO A 122 -8.04 4.31 4.61
CA PRO A 122 -8.69 3.64 5.73
C PRO A 122 -10.21 3.47 5.56
N ILE A 123 -10.89 4.47 4.98
CA ILE A 123 -12.33 4.36 4.69
C ILE A 123 -12.59 3.27 3.65
N ALA A 124 -11.82 3.29 2.56
CA ALA A 124 -11.92 2.26 1.54
C ALA A 124 -11.58 0.87 2.10
N ALA A 125 -10.53 0.76 2.91
CA ALA A 125 -10.14 -0.50 3.56
C ALA A 125 -11.26 -1.06 4.44
N ALA A 126 -11.90 -0.21 5.25
CA ALA A 126 -13.01 -0.61 6.12
C ALA A 126 -14.21 -1.13 5.32
N ILE A 127 -14.63 -0.40 4.28
CA ILE A 127 -15.70 -0.82 3.38
C ILE A 127 -15.34 -2.15 2.69
N GLY A 128 -14.10 -2.27 2.22
CA GLY A 128 -13.62 -3.47 1.54
C GLY A 128 -13.48 -4.69 2.44
N ALA A 129 -13.22 -4.48 3.73
CA ALA A 129 -13.22 -5.51 4.77
C ALA A 129 -14.62 -5.91 5.25
N GLY A 130 -15.67 -5.28 4.69
CA GLY A 130 -17.06 -5.60 5.00
C GLY A 130 -17.59 -4.99 6.29
N LEU A 131 -16.96 -3.91 6.80
CA LEU A 131 -17.45 -3.21 7.98
C LEU A 131 -18.63 -2.27 7.62
N ASP A 132 -19.66 -2.27 8.46
CA ASP A 132 -20.71 -1.26 8.40
C ASP A 132 -20.28 -0.01 9.19
N ILE A 133 -19.57 0.86 8.49
CA ILE A 133 -19.06 2.11 9.07
C ILE A 133 -20.13 3.19 9.22
N SER A 134 -21.37 2.96 8.78
CA SER A 134 -22.47 3.93 8.86
C SER A 134 -23.04 4.07 10.27
N GLN A 135 -22.82 3.08 11.11
CA GLN A 135 -23.32 3.03 12.49
C GLN A 135 -22.47 3.87 13.45
N PRO A 136 -23.01 4.28 14.60
CA PRO A 136 -22.27 5.04 15.62
C PRO A 136 -21.36 4.15 16.47
N ASN A 137 -20.71 3.17 15.86
CA ASN A 137 -19.78 2.24 16.50
C ASN A 137 -18.35 2.54 16.08
N GLY A 138 -17.40 2.32 17.00
CA GLY A 138 -15.98 2.49 16.72
C GLY A 138 -15.39 1.28 15.97
N HIS A 139 -14.84 1.52 14.78
CA HIS A 139 -14.10 0.50 14.04
C HIS A 139 -12.65 0.95 13.87
N MET A 140 -11.70 0.10 14.21
CA MET A 140 -10.28 0.38 14.00
C MET A 140 -9.73 -0.43 12.82
N ILE A 141 -9.14 0.30 11.87
CA ILE A 141 -8.47 -0.25 10.69
C ILE A 141 -6.98 0.07 10.77
N VAL A 142 -6.16 -0.93 10.45
CA VAL A 142 -4.72 -0.83 10.25
C VAL A 142 -4.41 -1.31 8.84
N ASP A 143 -4.29 -0.38 7.91
CA ASP A 143 -3.97 -0.69 6.51
C ASP A 143 -2.47 -0.53 6.28
N ILE A 144 -1.78 -1.64 6.00
CA ILE A 144 -0.32 -1.67 5.80
C ILE A 144 -0.04 -1.94 4.33
N GLY A 145 0.18 -0.87 3.58
CA GLY A 145 0.48 -0.92 2.17
C GLY A 145 1.96 -1.18 1.85
N GLY A 146 2.40 -0.78 0.66
CA GLY A 146 3.81 -0.79 0.27
C GLY A 146 4.57 0.42 0.80
N GLY A 147 4.04 1.62 0.64
CA GLY A 147 4.70 2.87 0.99
C GLY A 147 4.24 3.51 2.29
N THR A 148 3.00 3.26 2.72
CA THR A 148 2.39 3.81 3.93
C THR A 148 1.68 2.76 4.75
N SER A 149 1.59 3.02 6.05
CA SER A 149 0.65 2.35 6.95
C SER A 149 -0.30 3.39 7.50
N ASP A 150 -1.58 3.20 7.23
CA ASP A 150 -2.66 4.10 7.61
C ASP A 150 -3.50 3.46 8.71
N ILE A 151 -3.53 4.10 9.87
CA ILE A 151 -4.25 3.62 11.05
C ILE A 151 -5.38 4.61 11.34
N ALA A 152 -6.62 4.13 11.40
CA ALA A 152 -7.76 5.01 11.66
C ALA A 152 -8.83 4.34 12.52
N VAL A 153 -9.48 5.17 13.33
CA VAL A 153 -10.76 4.87 13.99
C VAL A 153 -11.87 5.56 13.20
N ILE A 154 -12.85 4.78 12.79
CA ILE A 154 -13.95 5.19 11.93
C ILE A 154 -15.27 5.00 12.68
N SER A 155 -16.15 5.98 12.57
CA SER A 155 -17.54 5.92 13.07
C SER A 155 -18.43 6.84 12.24
N LEU A 156 -19.70 6.51 12.05
CA LEU A 156 -20.69 7.30 11.29
C LEU A 156 -20.19 7.71 9.89
N GLY A 157 -19.46 6.81 9.22
CA GLY A 157 -18.93 7.03 7.88
C GLY A 157 -17.74 8.01 7.79
N GLY A 158 -17.17 8.44 8.90
CA GLY A 158 -16.07 9.40 8.97
C GLY A 158 -14.90 8.92 9.84
N ILE A 159 -13.72 9.46 9.56
CA ILE A 159 -12.54 9.24 10.39
C ILE A 159 -12.64 10.11 11.65
N VAL A 160 -12.56 9.50 12.82
CA VAL A 160 -12.56 10.18 14.13
C VAL A 160 -11.14 10.50 14.58
N VAL A 161 -10.26 9.50 14.52
CA VAL A 161 -8.83 9.62 14.83
C VAL A 161 -8.05 8.86 13.77
N ASN A 162 -6.94 9.41 13.31
CA ASN A 162 -6.03 8.71 12.42
C ASN A 162 -4.58 9.08 12.66
N ASN A 163 -3.71 8.25 12.12
CA ASN A 163 -2.30 8.54 11.91
C ASN A 163 -1.81 7.75 10.69
N SER A 164 -0.87 8.32 9.95
CA SER A 164 -0.24 7.69 8.80
C SER A 164 1.27 7.72 8.97
N THR A 165 1.94 6.62 8.69
CA THR A 165 3.39 6.51 8.73
C THR A 165 3.94 5.99 7.41
N LYS A 166 5.16 6.41 7.07
CA LYS A 166 5.90 5.92 5.90
C LYS A 166 6.64 4.60 6.16
N THR A 167 6.39 3.99 7.30
CA THR A 167 6.89 2.64 7.63
C THR A 167 5.87 1.62 7.15
N ALA A 168 6.22 0.87 6.10
CA ALA A 168 5.35 -0.11 5.43
C ALA A 168 6.19 -1.14 4.68
N GLY A 169 5.62 -1.85 3.71
CA GLY A 169 6.25 -2.95 2.99
C GLY A 169 7.62 -2.63 2.37
N ASP A 170 7.79 -1.42 1.82
CA ASP A 170 9.06 -1.01 1.21
C ASP A 170 10.16 -0.81 2.28
N ARG A 171 9.78 -0.32 3.47
CA ARG A 171 10.72 -0.21 4.61
C ARG A 171 11.11 -1.56 5.16
N PHE A 172 10.22 -2.56 5.09
CA PHE A 172 10.57 -3.94 5.44
C PHE A 172 11.63 -4.49 4.48
N ASP A 173 11.49 -4.26 3.18
CA ASP A 173 12.49 -4.67 2.18
C ASP A 173 13.84 -3.99 2.41
N GLU A 174 13.85 -2.68 2.68
CA GLU A 174 15.07 -1.94 3.03
C GLU A 174 15.72 -2.47 4.32
N ALA A 175 14.93 -2.83 5.33
CA ALA A 175 15.42 -3.39 6.58
C ALA A 175 16.10 -4.76 6.35
N ILE A 176 15.51 -5.63 5.54
CA ILE A 176 16.08 -6.91 5.14
C ILE A 176 17.41 -6.71 4.38
N ILE A 177 17.46 -5.77 3.42
CA ILE A 177 18.70 -5.47 2.68
C ILE A 177 19.80 -5.01 3.64
N ARG A 178 19.47 -4.12 4.58
CA ARG A 178 20.43 -3.64 5.60
C ARG A 178 20.93 -4.78 6.49
N TYR A 179 20.03 -5.65 6.92
CA TYR A 179 20.35 -6.81 7.74
C TYR A 179 21.30 -7.77 7.04
N MET A 180 20.98 -8.15 5.80
CA MET A 180 21.83 -9.02 4.98
C MET A 180 23.23 -8.44 4.76
N ARG A 181 23.29 -7.13 4.53
CA ARG A 181 24.57 -6.43 4.40
C ARG A 181 25.38 -6.42 5.70
N LYS A 182 24.72 -6.13 6.83
CA LYS A 182 25.38 -5.96 8.13
C LYS A 182 25.82 -7.29 8.75
N LYS A 183 24.96 -8.30 8.72
CA LYS A 183 25.17 -9.58 9.41
C LYS A 183 25.90 -10.60 8.56
N HIS A 184 25.59 -10.65 7.27
CA HIS A 184 26.12 -11.67 6.36
C HIS A 184 27.16 -11.13 5.35
N ASN A 185 27.41 -9.82 5.32
CA ASN A 185 28.25 -9.16 4.29
C ASN A 185 27.79 -9.48 2.86
N ILE A 186 26.49 -9.60 2.64
CA ILE A 186 25.89 -9.93 1.34
C ILE A 186 25.02 -8.78 0.87
N MET A 187 25.23 -8.37 -0.38
CA MET A 187 24.37 -7.44 -1.09
C MET A 187 23.32 -8.22 -1.87
N ILE A 188 22.05 -7.93 -1.57
CA ILE A 188 20.88 -8.43 -2.29
C ILE A 188 20.12 -7.28 -2.93
N GLY A 189 19.34 -7.57 -3.98
CA GLY A 189 18.45 -6.59 -4.61
C GLY A 189 17.08 -6.52 -3.94
N GLU A 190 16.32 -5.43 -4.22
CA GLU A 190 14.97 -5.20 -3.71
C GLU A 190 14.02 -6.39 -3.95
N ARG A 191 14.07 -6.97 -5.14
CA ARG A 191 13.25 -8.14 -5.48
C ARG A 191 13.54 -9.33 -4.57
N THR A 192 14.81 -9.59 -4.26
CA THR A 192 15.20 -10.69 -3.37
C THR A 192 14.73 -10.41 -1.95
N ALA A 193 14.84 -9.16 -1.48
CA ALA A 193 14.35 -8.76 -0.16
C ALA A 193 12.82 -8.92 -0.05
N GLU A 194 12.07 -8.50 -1.08
CA GLU A 194 10.62 -8.71 -1.14
C GLU A 194 10.24 -10.21 -1.12
N GLU A 195 10.97 -11.04 -1.86
CA GLU A 195 10.77 -12.50 -1.82
C GLU A 195 11.07 -13.09 -0.44
N MET A 196 12.12 -12.62 0.25
CA MET A 196 12.44 -13.00 1.64
C MET A 196 11.32 -12.58 2.60
N LYS A 197 10.88 -11.31 2.52
CA LYS A 197 9.75 -10.81 3.31
C LYS A 197 8.51 -11.69 3.18
N ILE A 198 8.13 -12.03 1.94
CA ILE A 198 6.92 -12.82 1.67
C ILE A 198 7.06 -14.27 2.15
N LYS A 199 8.22 -14.90 1.96
CA LYS A 199 8.40 -16.34 2.23
C LYS A 199 8.76 -16.63 3.68
N ILE A 200 9.68 -15.86 4.24
CA ILE A 200 10.27 -16.12 5.56
C ILE A 200 10.16 -14.95 6.54
N GLY A 201 9.63 -13.78 6.09
CA GLY A 201 9.42 -12.62 6.94
C GLY A 201 8.45 -12.92 8.08
N GLY A 202 8.64 -12.24 9.22
CA GLY A 202 7.76 -12.35 10.38
C GLY A 202 7.98 -11.25 11.40
N ALA A 203 6.91 -10.90 12.11
CA ALA A 203 6.93 -10.04 13.28
C ALA A 203 7.04 -10.85 14.59
N TYR A 204 6.83 -12.15 14.51
CA TYR A 204 6.90 -13.10 15.62
C TYR A 204 7.71 -14.34 15.20
N LYS A 205 8.37 -15.00 16.17
CA LYS A 205 9.06 -16.26 15.90
C LYS A 205 8.05 -17.35 15.61
N ARG A 206 8.29 -18.13 14.57
CA ARG A 206 7.54 -19.35 14.27
C ARG A 206 7.97 -20.46 15.21
N GLU A 207 7.07 -21.38 15.56
CA GLU A 207 7.43 -22.59 16.30
C GLU A 207 8.41 -23.44 15.48
N GLU A 208 8.12 -23.63 14.19
CA GLU A 208 9.02 -24.28 13.24
C GLU A 208 9.67 -23.22 12.35
N GLU A 209 10.99 -23.19 12.34
CA GLU A 209 11.74 -22.27 11.51
C GLU A 209 11.67 -22.64 10.03
N VAL A 210 11.36 -21.66 9.19
CA VAL A 210 11.31 -21.80 7.74
C VAL A 210 12.57 -21.21 7.13
N TYR A 211 13.16 -21.90 6.16
CA TYR A 211 14.42 -21.50 5.53
C TYR A 211 14.22 -21.14 4.06
N MET A 212 15.07 -20.24 3.58
CA MET A 212 15.12 -19.82 2.18
C MET A 212 16.57 -19.70 1.70
N ASN A 213 16.86 -20.27 0.52
CA ASN A 213 18.12 -20.05 -0.16
C ASN A 213 18.12 -18.67 -0.85
N VAL A 214 19.09 -17.83 -0.48
CA VAL A 214 19.21 -16.45 -0.92
C VAL A 214 20.48 -16.28 -1.74
N ARG A 215 20.33 -15.72 -2.94
CA ARG A 215 21.46 -15.40 -3.82
C ARG A 215 21.80 -13.92 -3.73
N GLY A 216 23.07 -13.63 -3.60
CA GLY A 216 23.55 -12.25 -3.54
C GLY A 216 25.01 -12.16 -3.98
N ARG A 217 25.62 -10.99 -3.75
CA ARG A 217 27.05 -10.75 -3.94
C ARG A 217 27.72 -10.55 -2.60
N ASN A 218 28.74 -11.35 -2.32
CA ASN A 218 29.57 -11.17 -1.13
C ASN A 218 30.37 -9.86 -1.24
N LEU A 219 30.28 -9.02 -0.21
CA LEU A 219 30.88 -7.69 -0.23
C LEU A 219 32.41 -7.71 0.01
N VAL A 220 32.94 -8.80 0.58
CA VAL A 220 34.37 -8.95 0.83
C VAL A 220 35.08 -9.50 -0.41
N SER A 221 34.56 -10.59 -0.98
CA SER A 221 35.19 -11.24 -2.15
C SER A 221 34.73 -10.66 -3.50
N GLY A 222 33.59 -9.93 -3.52
CA GLY A 222 32.95 -9.45 -4.75
C GLY A 222 32.22 -10.53 -5.56
N LEU A 223 32.28 -11.80 -5.14
CA LEU A 223 31.78 -12.95 -5.89
C LEU A 223 30.29 -13.25 -5.57
N PRO A 224 29.57 -13.87 -6.52
CA PRO A 224 28.24 -14.40 -6.24
C PRO A 224 28.29 -15.46 -5.13
N VAL A 225 27.29 -15.45 -4.27
CA VAL A 225 27.15 -16.39 -3.15
C VAL A 225 25.69 -16.83 -3.00
N ASN A 226 25.50 -18.04 -2.50
CA ASN A 226 24.20 -18.57 -2.12
C ASN A 226 24.29 -19.02 -0.65
N ILE A 227 23.38 -18.51 0.17
CA ILE A 227 23.30 -18.86 1.60
C ILE A 227 21.87 -19.20 1.97
N GLU A 228 21.70 -20.02 2.99
CA GLU A 228 20.44 -20.34 3.60
C GLU A 228 20.15 -19.38 4.76
N ILE A 229 18.96 -18.76 4.77
CA ILE A 229 18.52 -17.81 5.80
C ILE A 229 17.25 -18.33 6.44
N GLY A 230 17.19 -18.28 7.77
CA GLY A 230 16.03 -18.70 8.55
C GLY A 230 15.04 -17.56 8.84
N SER A 231 13.80 -17.94 9.08
CA SER A 231 12.72 -17.00 9.41
C SER A 231 12.94 -16.28 10.74
N HIS A 232 13.68 -16.89 11.68
CA HIS A 232 13.99 -16.24 12.97
C HIS A 232 14.91 -15.03 12.80
N GLU A 233 15.81 -15.07 11.80
CA GLU A 233 16.64 -13.91 11.46
C GLU A 233 15.81 -12.76 10.89
N MET A 234 14.73 -13.07 10.19
CA MET A 234 13.85 -12.02 9.64
C MET A 234 13.06 -11.29 10.72
N VAL A 235 12.74 -11.95 11.84
CA VAL A 235 12.13 -11.27 12.98
C VAL A 235 13.09 -10.20 13.54
N GLU A 236 14.39 -10.53 13.69
CA GLU A 236 15.43 -9.58 14.11
C GLU A 236 15.57 -8.42 13.10
N ALA A 237 15.58 -8.75 11.80
CA ALA A 237 15.72 -7.76 10.73
C ALA A 237 14.56 -6.75 10.68
N LEU A 238 13.35 -7.16 11.03
CA LEU A 238 12.12 -6.38 10.90
C LEU A 238 11.65 -5.72 12.21
N GLU A 239 12.26 -6.04 13.34
CA GLU A 239 11.83 -5.63 14.69
C GLU A 239 11.57 -4.13 14.80
N GLU A 240 12.52 -3.30 14.34
CA GLU A 240 12.38 -1.84 14.38
C GLU A 240 11.16 -1.35 13.57
N SER A 241 10.98 -1.90 12.37
CA SER A 241 9.91 -1.48 11.47
C SER A 241 8.52 -1.90 11.95
N VAL A 242 8.37 -3.14 12.45
CA VAL A 242 7.08 -3.62 12.95
C VAL A 242 6.71 -2.97 14.29
N SER A 243 7.72 -2.71 15.14
CA SER A 243 7.51 -1.97 16.40
C SER A 243 7.05 -0.55 16.16
N ALA A 244 7.65 0.15 15.18
CA ALA A 244 7.24 1.51 14.84
C ALA A 244 5.76 1.58 14.40
N ILE A 245 5.26 0.60 13.66
CA ILE A 245 3.83 0.54 13.30
C ILE A 245 2.97 0.25 14.54
N ALA A 246 3.39 -0.68 15.41
CA ALA A 246 2.67 -0.99 16.62
C ALA A 246 2.56 0.23 17.57
N ASP A 247 3.60 1.05 17.65
CA ASP A 247 3.60 2.29 18.41
C ASP A 247 2.61 3.32 17.86
N VAL A 248 2.47 3.39 16.51
CA VAL A 248 1.45 4.24 15.86
C VAL A 248 0.04 3.74 16.18
N VAL A 249 -0.19 2.42 16.15
CA VAL A 249 -1.49 1.81 16.55
C VAL A 249 -1.84 2.21 17.97
N HIS A 250 -0.90 2.07 18.90
CA HIS A 250 -1.08 2.46 20.31
C HIS A 250 -1.41 3.96 20.43
N SER A 251 -0.67 4.82 19.73
CA SER A 251 -0.91 6.28 19.73
C SER A 251 -2.30 6.68 19.20
N VAL A 252 -2.85 5.94 18.24
CA VAL A 252 -4.22 6.17 17.76
C VAL A 252 -5.24 5.76 18.81
N LEU A 253 -5.05 4.61 19.47
CA LEU A 253 -5.92 4.15 20.56
C LEU A 253 -5.94 5.14 21.74
N GLU A 254 -4.80 5.68 22.16
CA GLU A 254 -4.70 6.67 23.23
C GLU A 254 -5.52 7.95 22.96
N ARG A 255 -5.66 8.34 21.70
CA ARG A 255 -6.42 9.52 21.29
C ARG A 255 -7.88 9.22 20.94
N THR A 256 -8.27 7.95 20.99
CA THR A 256 -9.63 7.51 20.67
C THR A 256 -10.59 7.84 21.83
N PRO A 257 -11.77 8.43 21.55
CA PRO A 257 -12.79 8.65 22.55
C PRO A 257 -13.15 7.35 23.30
N PRO A 258 -13.40 7.40 24.62
CA PRO A 258 -13.59 6.20 25.44
C PRO A 258 -14.68 5.25 24.96
N GLU A 259 -15.80 5.77 24.45
CA GLU A 259 -16.91 4.96 23.95
C GLU A 259 -16.50 4.16 22.72
N LEU A 260 -15.77 4.80 21.78
CA LEU A 260 -15.28 4.13 20.58
C LEU A 260 -14.12 3.16 20.92
N ALA A 261 -13.30 3.46 21.92
CA ALA A 261 -12.28 2.56 22.40
C ALA A 261 -12.88 1.28 23.02
N ALA A 262 -14.00 1.39 23.73
CA ALA A 262 -14.76 0.25 24.23
C ALA A 262 -15.30 -0.62 23.09
N ASP A 263 -15.88 0.01 22.05
CA ASP A 263 -16.34 -0.72 20.85
C ASP A 263 -15.20 -1.50 20.17
N ILE A 264 -14.02 -0.88 20.06
CA ILE A 264 -12.84 -1.50 19.46
C ILE A 264 -12.33 -2.66 20.32
N ALA A 265 -12.36 -2.54 21.65
CA ALA A 265 -11.98 -3.63 22.54
C ALA A 265 -12.85 -4.88 22.34
N ASP A 266 -14.16 -4.68 22.08
CA ASP A 266 -15.12 -5.76 21.85
C ASP A 266 -15.07 -6.31 20.42
N GLN A 267 -14.95 -5.45 19.41
CA GLN A 267 -15.00 -5.85 17.99
C GLN A 267 -13.64 -6.27 17.43
N GLY A 268 -12.56 -5.83 18.07
CA GLY A 268 -11.18 -6.05 17.63
C GLY A 268 -10.70 -5.06 16.57
N ILE A 269 -9.41 -5.16 16.27
CA ILE A 269 -8.71 -4.39 15.24
C ILE A 269 -8.70 -5.20 13.94
N ILE A 270 -8.92 -4.55 12.80
CA ILE A 270 -8.85 -5.18 11.50
C ILE A 270 -7.60 -4.70 10.77
N MET A 271 -6.78 -5.66 10.33
CA MET A 271 -5.61 -5.39 9.51
C MET A 271 -5.89 -5.66 8.05
N THR A 272 -5.46 -4.75 7.18
CA THR A 272 -5.58 -4.82 5.72
C THR A 272 -4.26 -4.45 5.06
N GLY A 273 -4.21 -4.56 3.72
CA GLY A 273 -2.99 -4.33 2.95
C GLY A 273 -2.03 -5.51 2.92
N GLY A 274 -1.06 -5.46 2.01
CA GLY A 274 -0.11 -6.55 1.82
C GLY A 274 0.85 -6.76 2.99
N GLY A 275 1.17 -5.70 3.74
CA GLY A 275 2.02 -5.75 4.93
C GLY A 275 1.35 -6.46 6.11
N ALA A 276 0.01 -6.48 6.16
CA ALA A 276 -0.74 -7.23 7.17
C ALA A 276 -0.55 -8.76 7.08
N LEU A 277 -0.07 -9.25 5.95
CA LEU A 277 0.21 -10.67 5.73
C LEU A 277 1.57 -11.11 6.29
N LEU A 278 2.36 -10.19 6.84
CA LEU A 278 3.61 -10.54 7.52
C LEU A 278 3.30 -11.47 8.70
N TRP A 279 3.98 -12.62 8.76
CA TRP A 279 3.72 -13.64 9.77
C TRP A 279 3.74 -13.09 11.21
N GLY A 280 2.67 -13.36 11.97
CA GLY A 280 2.56 -12.99 13.38
C GLY A 280 2.46 -11.49 13.65
N PHE A 281 2.19 -10.66 12.63
CA PHE A 281 2.03 -9.22 12.85
C PHE A 281 0.72 -8.90 13.59
N ASP A 282 -0.35 -9.62 13.30
CA ASP A 282 -1.60 -9.58 14.06
C ASP A 282 -1.37 -9.95 15.52
N GLN A 283 -0.58 -11.00 15.77
CA GLN A 283 -0.21 -11.42 17.12
C GLN A 283 0.62 -10.37 17.86
N LEU A 284 1.55 -9.71 17.18
CA LEU A 284 2.35 -8.61 17.75
C LEU A 284 1.45 -7.45 18.16
N ILE A 285 0.56 -6.99 17.28
CA ILE A 285 -0.37 -5.89 17.59
C ILE A 285 -1.31 -6.30 18.73
N ALA A 286 -1.88 -7.51 18.71
CA ALA A 286 -2.73 -8.00 19.77
C ALA A 286 -2.02 -8.04 21.14
N THR A 287 -0.77 -8.49 21.16
CA THR A 287 0.05 -8.53 22.40
C THR A 287 0.36 -7.13 22.92
N ARG A 288 0.63 -6.18 22.04
CA ARG A 288 0.96 -4.78 22.39
C ARG A 288 -0.24 -3.99 22.86
N THR A 289 -1.43 -4.25 22.33
CA THR A 289 -2.65 -3.48 22.61
C THR A 289 -3.58 -4.14 23.60
N GLY A 290 -3.48 -5.46 23.81
CA GLY A 290 -4.44 -6.25 24.56
C GLY A 290 -5.78 -6.43 23.87
N ILE A 291 -5.91 -6.03 22.59
CA ILE A 291 -7.14 -6.08 21.81
C ILE A 291 -7.02 -7.21 20.78
N PRO A 292 -8.08 -8.00 20.54
CA PRO A 292 -8.07 -9.01 19.46
C PRO A 292 -7.80 -8.36 18.10
N VAL A 293 -6.97 -9.00 17.29
CA VAL A 293 -6.62 -8.53 15.94
C VAL A 293 -6.92 -9.61 14.92
N ARG A 294 -7.49 -9.22 13.79
CA ARG A 294 -7.71 -10.13 12.66
C ARG A 294 -7.25 -9.51 11.35
N VAL A 295 -6.65 -10.31 10.50
CA VAL A 295 -6.34 -9.93 9.13
C VAL A 295 -7.58 -10.16 8.26
N ALA A 296 -7.93 -9.18 7.41
CA ALA A 296 -9.04 -9.32 6.48
C ALA A 296 -8.80 -10.47 5.48
N GLU A 297 -9.86 -11.16 5.07
CA GLU A 297 -9.79 -12.37 4.22
C GLU A 297 -9.01 -12.14 2.92
N ASP A 298 -9.18 -10.99 2.28
CA ASP A 298 -8.43 -10.61 1.08
C ASP A 298 -7.77 -9.24 1.30
N ALA A 299 -6.85 -9.21 2.27
CA ALA A 299 -6.23 -7.99 2.79
C ALA A 299 -5.64 -7.10 1.68
N VAL A 300 -5.01 -7.68 0.67
CA VAL A 300 -4.39 -6.95 -0.46
C VAL A 300 -5.41 -6.19 -1.30
N SER A 301 -6.61 -6.72 -1.42
CA SER A 301 -7.66 -6.19 -2.31
C SER A 301 -8.68 -5.31 -1.59
N CYS A 302 -8.66 -5.25 -0.25
CA CYS A 302 -9.66 -4.52 0.55
C CYS A 302 -9.84 -3.08 0.07
N VAL A 303 -8.77 -2.30 -0.05
CA VAL A 303 -8.84 -0.90 -0.50
C VAL A 303 -9.46 -0.79 -1.90
N ALA A 304 -9.08 -1.66 -2.83
CA ALA A 304 -9.63 -1.65 -4.19
C ALA A 304 -11.11 -2.04 -4.23
N LYS A 305 -11.52 -3.05 -3.45
CA LYS A 305 -12.93 -3.46 -3.31
C LYS A 305 -13.76 -2.36 -2.68
N GLY A 306 -13.28 -1.76 -1.59
CA GLY A 306 -13.99 -0.68 -0.92
C GLY A 306 -14.09 0.59 -1.77
N THR A 307 -13.02 0.94 -2.50
CA THR A 307 -13.06 2.02 -3.50
C THR A 307 -14.09 1.73 -4.60
N GLY A 308 -14.18 0.46 -5.03
CA GLY A 308 -15.17 0.00 -5.99
C GLY A 308 -16.60 0.11 -5.45
N ASN A 309 -16.83 -0.31 -4.21
CA ASN A 309 -18.16 -0.23 -3.56
C ASN A 309 -18.59 1.24 -3.34
N ALA A 310 -17.65 2.15 -3.10
CA ALA A 310 -17.94 3.58 -3.01
C ALA A 310 -18.47 4.19 -4.32
N LEU A 311 -18.29 3.53 -5.48
CA LEU A 311 -18.89 3.95 -6.76
C LEU A 311 -20.44 3.97 -6.71
N ASP A 312 -21.05 3.15 -5.87
CA ASP A 312 -22.51 3.13 -5.72
C ASP A 312 -23.05 4.37 -4.98
N SER A 313 -22.19 5.00 -4.19
CA SER A 313 -22.49 6.21 -3.41
C SER A 313 -21.94 7.51 -4.02
N LEU A 314 -21.52 7.49 -5.30
CA LEU A 314 -20.95 8.66 -6.00
C LEU A 314 -21.86 9.91 -5.94
N HIS A 315 -23.19 9.74 -5.91
CA HIS A 315 -24.14 10.84 -5.79
C HIS A 315 -23.95 11.63 -4.49
N LEU A 316 -23.46 11.00 -3.42
CA LEU A 316 -23.13 11.66 -2.16
C LEU A 316 -21.83 12.48 -2.27
N LEU A 317 -20.91 12.05 -3.10
CA LEU A 317 -19.66 12.75 -3.38
C LEU A 317 -19.85 13.93 -4.36
N ASP A 318 -20.73 13.81 -5.35
CA ASP A 318 -21.10 14.89 -6.29
C ASP A 318 -21.70 16.12 -5.56
N GLY A 319 -22.43 15.92 -4.46
CA GLY A 319 -23.01 16.99 -3.63
C GLY A 319 -22.00 17.86 -2.90
N LYS A 320 -20.84 17.31 -2.50
CA LYS A 320 -19.76 18.05 -1.82
C LYS A 320 -18.91 18.87 -2.81
N GLY A 321 -18.76 18.43 -4.04
CA GLY A 321 -17.97 19.13 -5.09
C GLY A 321 -18.65 20.39 -5.66
N LYS A 322 -19.98 20.49 -5.63
CA LYS A 322 -20.72 21.65 -6.13
C LYS A 322 -20.66 22.88 -5.21
N LYS A 323 -20.44 22.70 -3.89
CA LYS A 323 -20.30 23.83 -2.96
C LYS A 323 -18.97 24.60 -3.09
N ALA A 324 -17.95 24.00 -3.69
CA ALA A 324 -16.64 24.68 -3.90
C ALA A 324 -16.61 25.54 -5.17
N ARG A 325 -17.55 25.38 -6.12
CA ARG A 325 -17.60 26.18 -7.37
C ARG A 325 -18.53 27.41 -7.33
N GLY A 326 -19.20 27.68 -6.22
CA GLY A 326 -20.24 28.72 -6.09
C GLY A 326 -19.81 30.02 -5.41
N ARG A 327 -18.51 30.27 -5.23
CA ARG A 327 -18.02 31.59 -4.75
C ARG A 327 -16.80 32.00 -5.58
N ARG A 328 -17.07 32.64 -6.69
CA ARG A 328 -16.23 33.62 -7.35
C ARG A 328 -17.06 34.89 -7.54
#